data_0963bba0043ac5f986c66d047c6b87c1
#
_entry.id   0963bba0043ac5f986c66d047c6b87c1
#
_cell.length_a   1.000
_cell.length_b   1.000
_cell.length_c   1.000
_cell.angle_alpha   90.00
_cell.angle_beta   90.00
_cell.angle_gamma   90.00
#
_symmetry.space_group_name_H-M   'P 1'
#
loop_
_entity.id
_entity.type
_entity.pdbx_description
1 polymer ?
#
loop_
_entity_poly.entity_id
_entity_poly.type
_entity_poly.pdbx_seq_one_letter_code
_entity_poly.pdbx_strand_id
1 'polypeptide(L)'
;MTPDLLAPLDLAFWNIESDRHPMHLGALGVFGAHSPTAGAHAADLLAARAAAVPGLRLRIRDVWQPLAFGAAVRETDPDFDPLNHVRLHAPTADFHAAAGRLMERPLERGRPPWEAHVLPGEDGTSFAVLFTFHHALADGLRALGLAAGVLDPVDLPARAPRAIEPPRGLLSDVRRLPGLLPGLVRGVLSDAGRALDIGASLARSTLGMRPSSALTSTPSGTRRTAGVVLDIDDVHRVRKTVGGTVNDVLIAVVAGALRRWLEERGESTRGVAPRALIPVSRRRPRTAHPQGNRLSGYLIPLPVGESDPLGRLDTVRTAMVRHKDAGPDRGAGAVALLADHVPALGHRLGGPLVGQAARLWFDILVTSVPMPSLGLRLGGHELAEVYPLAPLAPGQSLAVAISTYRGRVHYGLVADARAVPDLDRFAHAVSAELETLLIACAA
;
A
#
# COMPACT_ATOMS: atom_id res chain seq x y z
N MET A 1 -10.74 -30.20 -0.05
CA MET A 1 -10.50 -28.79 -0.43
C MET A 1 -9.00 -28.62 -0.66
N THR A 2 -8.60 -28.19 -1.83
CA THR A 2 -7.17 -27.85 -2.09
C THR A 2 -6.79 -26.66 -1.22
N PRO A 3 -5.66 -26.71 -0.50
CA PRO A 3 -5.22 -25.60 0.32
C PRO A 3 -4.95 -24.36 -0.55
N ASP A 4 -5.47 -23.20 -0.13
CA ASP A 4 -5.22 -21.93 -0.81
C ASP A 4 -3.83 -21.41 -0.41
N LEU A 5 -2.82 -21.82 -1.18
CA LEU A 5 -1.43 -21.39 -0.98
C LEU A 5 -1.29 -19.88 -1.22
N LEU A 6 -0.50 -19.20 -0.38
CA LEU A 6 -0.14 -17.83 -0.63
C LEU A 6 0.59 -17.71 -1.97
N ALA A 7 0.20 -16.68 -2.73
CA ALA A 7 0.98 -16.30 -3.91
C ALA A 7 2.41 -15.86 -3.49
N PRO A 8 3.42 -16.02 -4.36
CA PRO A 8 4.81 -15.73 -4.01
C PRO A 8 5.05 -14.34 -3.43
N LEU A 9 4.41 -13.31 -3.97
CA LEU A 9 4.52 -11.95 -3.45
C LEU A 9 3.88 -11.80 -2.06
N ASP A 10 2.73 -12.47 -1.81
CA ASP A 10 2.08 -12.48 -0.50
C ASP A 10 2.95 -13.18 0.53
N LEU A 11 3.58 -14.30 0.12
CA LEU A 11 4.53 -15.03 0.94
C LEU A 11 5.78 -14.20 1.26
N ALA A 12 6.25 -13.38 0.31
CA ALA A 12 7.35 -12.46 0.55
C ALA A 12 6.98 -11.43 1.63
N PHE A 13 5.81 -10.81 1.56
CA PHE A 13 5.33 -9.89 2.61
C PHE A 13 5.20 -10.58 3.97
N TRP A 14 4.70 -11.83 3.99
CA TRP A 14 4.55 -12.62 5.22
C TRP A 14 5.88 -12.92 5.91
N ASN A 15 6.94 -13.17 5.13
CA ASN A 15 8.26 -13.55 5.64
C ASN A 15 9.19 -12.36 5.93
N ILE A 16 8.93 -11.19 5.33
CA ILE A 16 9.75 -9.98 5.50
C ILE A 16 9.40 -9.21 6.79
N GLU A 17 8.19 -9.46 7.31
CA GLU A 17 7.70 -8.81 8.53
C GLU A 17 8.62 -9.09 9.73
N SER A 18 8.81 -8.07 10.55
CA SER A 18 9.48 -8.15 11.85
C SER A 18 8.88 -7.14 12.82
N ASP A 19 9.20 -7.25 14.11
CA ASP A 19 8.71 -6.34 15.15
C ASP A 19 8.99 -4.85 14.86
N ARG A 20 10.07 -4.57 14.15
CA ARG A 20 10.44 -3.19 13.75
C ARG A 20 9.86 -2.78 12.39
N HIS A 21 9.37 -3.75 11.62
CA HIS A 21 8.81 -3.55 10.28
C HIS A 21 7.51 -4.32 10.14
N PRO A 22 6.44 -3.84 10.77
CA PRO A 22 5.11 -4.39 10.52
C PRO A 22 4.75 -4.24 9.04
N MET A 23 4.26 -5.31 8.45
CA MET A 23 3.88 -5.34 7.02
C MET A 23 2.38 -5.22 6.84
N HIS A 24 1.74 -4.39 7.64
CA HIS A 24 0.33 -4.06 7.48
C HIS A 24 0.15 -2.70 6.80
N LEU A 25 -0.81 -2.64 5.90
CA LEU A 25 -1.36 -1.43 5.34
C LEU A 25 -2.52 -0.95 6.22
N GLY A 26 -2.73 0.35 6.28
CA GLY A 26 -3.82 0.95 7.04
C GLY A 26 -4.71 1.85 6.19
N ALA A 27 -5.88 2.13 6.71
CA ALA A 27 -6.76 3.18 6.23
C ALA A 27 -7.42 3.85 7.45
N LEU A 28 -7.13 5.12 7.65
CA LEU A 28 -7.75 5.93 8.69
C LEU A 28 -8.94 6.68 8.09
N GLY A 29 -10.15 6.26 8.42
CA GLY A 29 -11.39 6.92 8.01
C GLY A 29 -11.92 7.79 9.13
N VAL A 30 -12.21 9.06 8.86
CA VAL A 30 -12.80 9.99 9.82
C VAL A 30 -14.27 10.18 9.49
N PHE A 31 -15.13 9.98 10.49
CA PHE A 31 -16.59 10.06 10.40
C PHE A 31 -17.10 11.22 11.23
N GLY A 32 -18.10 11.93 10.72
CA GLY A 32 -18.85 12.90 11.53
C GLY A 32 -19.71 12.16 12.56
N ALA A 33 -19.71 12.61 13.81
CA ALA A 33 -20.52 12.05 14.86
C ALA A 33 -21.75 12.95 15.14
N HIS A 34 -22.90 12.32 15.37
CA HIS A 34 -24.13 13.01 15.76
C HIS A 34 -24.48 12.77 17.25
N SER A 35 -23.67 11.96 17.94
CA SER A 35 -23.80 11.69 19.37
C SER A 35 -22.45 11.29 19.97
N PRO A 36 -22.20 11.52 21.27
CA PRO A 36 -20.99 11.09 21.97
C PRO A 36 -20.78 9.56 21.97
N THR A 37 -21.84 8.79 21.77
CA THR A 37 -21.80 7.32 21.73
C THR A 37 -21.58 6.75 20.33
N ALA A 38 -21.44 7.61 19.30
CA ALA A 38 -21.30 7.18 17.91
C ALA A 38 -20.12 6.22 17.70
N GLY A 39 -18.98 6.49 18.34
CA GLY A 39 -17.82 5.61 18.27
C GLY A 39 -18.08 4.23 18.88
N ALA A 40 -18.72 4.14 20.03
CA ALA A 40 -19.07 2.87 20.66
C ALA A 40 -20.04 2.08 19.77
N HIS A 41 -21.08 2.73 19.26
CA HIS A 41 -22.04 2.11 18.33
C HIS A 41 -21.34 1.63 17.04
N ALA A 42 -20.41 2.41 16.52
CA ALA A 42 -19.60 2.02 15.36
C ALA A 42 -18.78 0.74 15.63
N ALA A 43 -18.17 0.60 16.81
CA ALA A 43 -17.44 -0.60 17.20
C ALA A 43 -18.34 -1.84 17.25
N ASP A 44 -19.54 -1.71 17.85
CA ASP A 44 -20.53 -2.79 17.91
C ASP A 44 -20.98 -3.23 16.50
N LEU A 45 -21.24 -2.28 15.60
CA LEU A 45 -21.62 -2.57 14.23
C LEU A 45 -20.50 -3.27 13.45
N LEU A 46 -19.25 -2.81 13.60
CA LEU A 46 -18.09 -3.43 12.94
C LEU A 46 -17.93 -4.88 13.41
N ALA A 47 -18.00 -5.13 14.72
CA ALA A 47 -17.92 -6.48 15.28
C ALA A 47 -19.05 -7.38 14.77
N ALA A 48 -20.29 -6.89 14.80
CA ALA A 48 -21.46 -7.66 14.35
C ALA A 48 -21.39 -8.02 12.85
N ARG A 49 -20.83 -7.14 12.00
CA ARG A 49 -20.77 -7.33 10.55
C ARG A 49 -19.54 -8.13 10.09
N ALA A 50 -18.46 -8.11 10.86
CA ALA A 50 -17.19 -8.75 10.47
C ALA A 50 -17.34 -10.25 10.18
N ALA A 51 -18.18 -10.95 10.95
CA ALA A 51 -18.42 -12.38 10.78
C ALA A 51 -19.09 -12.72 9.43
N ALA A 52 -19.86 -11.77 8.86
CA ALA A 52 -20.54 -11.95 7.58
C ALA A 52 -19.63 -11.73 6.37
N VAL A 53 -18.42 -11.20 6.56
CA VAL A 53 -17.44 -10.95 5.48
C VAL A 53 -16.44 -12.12 5.42
N PRO A 54 -16.55 -13.04 4.45
CA PRO A 54 -15.74 -14.28 4.43
C PRO A 54 -14.23 -14.01 4.42
N GLY A 55 -13.79 -12.92 3.76
CA GLY A 55 -12.38 -12.55 3.67
C GLY A 55 -11.78 -12.10 5.01
N LEU A 56 -12.59 -11.62 5.97
CA LEU A 56 -12.15 -11.24 7.32
C LEU A 56 -11.97 -12.45 8.26
N ARG A 57 -12.44 -13.62 7.85
CA ARG A 57 -12.30 -14.87 8.62
C ARG A 57 -11.08 -15.68 8.20
N LEU A 58 -10.29 -15.21 7.23
CA LEU A 58 -9.13 -15.93 6.70
C LEU A 58 -7.90 -15.66 7.56
N ARG A 59 -7.36 -16.72 8.17
CA ARG A 59 -6.05 -16.69 8.80
C ARG A 59 -4.97 -17.23 7.88
N ILE A 60 -3.73 -16.87 8.14
CA ILE A 60 -2.55 -17.35 7.41
C ILE A 60 -1.80 -18.32 8.34
N ARG A 61 -1.51 -19.52 7.83
CA ARG A 61 -0.79 -20.55 8.56
C ARG A 61 0.40 -21.06 7.76
N ASP A 62 1.55 -21.14 8.40
CA ASP A 62 2.76 -21.70 7.81
C ASP A 62 2.62 -23.21 7.59
N VAL A 63 3.14 -23.70 6.46
CA VAL A 63 3.11 -25.12 6.07
C VAL A 63 4.51 -25.72 6.26
N TRP A 64 4.56 -26.80 7.02
CA TRP A 64 5.80 -27.52 7.37
C TRP A 64 5.93 -28.88 6.71
N GLN A 65 5.18 -29.13 5.63
CA GLN A 65 5.23 -30.40 4.90
C GLN A 65 6.45 -30.47 3.97
N PRO A 66 7.07 -31.66 3.76
CA PRO A 66 8.31 -31.79 2.99
C PRO A 66 8.24 -31.24 1.55
N LEU A 67 7.09 -31.35 0.87
CA LEU A 67 6.90 -30.86 -0.50
C LEU A 67 6.46 -29.38 -0.59
N ALA A 68 6.09 -28.77 0.54
CA ALA A 68 5.63 -27.39 0.61
C ALA A 68 6.36 -26.58 1.71
N PHE A 69 7.57 -27.01 2.04
CA PHE A 69 8.38 -26.40 3.11
C PHE A 69 8.64 -24.91 2.83
N GLY A 70 8.23 -24.07 3.79
CA GLY A 70 8.35 -22.63 3.69
C GLY A 70 7.15 -21.93 3.04
N ALA A 71 6.15 -22.66 2.54
CA ALA A 71 4.90 -22.09 2.07
C ALA A 71 3.98 -21.68 3.24
N ALA A 72 2.96 -20.87 2.94
CA ALA A 72 1.87 -20.58 3.84
C ALA A 72 0.53 -20.71 3.11
N VAL A 73 -0.53 -21.00 3.85
CA VAL A 73 -1.89 -21.17 3.32
C VAL A 73 -2.84 -20.18 3.96
N ARG A 74 -3.85 -19.78 3.20
CA ARG A 74 -5.05 -19.12 3.72
C ARG A 74 -6.09 -20.18 4.04
N GLU A 75 -6.62 -20.13 5.22
CA GLU A 75 -7.73 -21.01 5.65
C GLU A 75 -8.73 -20.22 6.49
N THR A 76 -9.99 -20.65 6.48
CA THR A 76 -10.99 -20.06 7.37
C THR A 76 -10.64 -20.41 8.81
N ASP A 77 -10.57 -19.40 9.67
CA ASP A 77 -10.38 -19.58 11.09
C ASP A 77 -11.65 -20.17 11.72
N PRO A 78 -11.59 -21.39 12.30
CA PRO A 78 -12.74 -22.01 12.94
C PRO A 78 -13.14 -21.31 14.24
N ASP A 79 -12.19 -20.64 14.90
CA ASP A 79 -12.35 -19.99 16.19
C ASP A 79 -12.46 -18.46 16.04
N PHE A 80 -12.88 -17.99 14.85
CA PHE A 80 -12.98 -16.56 14.57
C PHE A 80 -13.97 -15.86 15.51
N ASP A 81 -13.47 -14.94 16.29
CA ASP A 81 -14.25 -14.03 17.14
C ASP A 81 -14.00 -12.58 16.73
N PRO A 82 -15.00 -11.86 16.22
CA PRO A 82 -14.88 -10.46 15.83
C PRO A 82 -14.38 -9.53 16.94
N LEU A 83 -14.67 -9.86 18.22
CA LEU A 83 -14.25 -9.05 19.35
C LEU A 83 -12.73 -9.05 19.57
N ASN A 84 -12.03 -10.01 19.01
CA ASN A 84 -10.57 -10.03 19.01
C ASN A 84 -9.98 -9.04 17.99
N HIS A 85 -10.77 -8.54 17.04
CA HIS A 85 -10.33 -7.73 15.92
C HIS A 85 -10.84 -6.29 15.96
N VAL A 86 -11.95 -6.03 16.63
CA VAL A 86 -12.53 -4.68 16.77
C VAL A 86 -12.26 -4.15 18.18
N ARG A 87 -11.62 -3.00 18.26
CA ARG A 87 -11.21 -2.39 19.54
C ARG A 87 -11.72 -0.95 19.63
N LEU A 88 -12.48 -0.66 20.67
CA LEU A 88 -12.85 0.70 21.03
C LEU A 88 -11.77 1.27 21.96
N HIS A 89 -11.25 2.45 21.62
CA HIS A 89 -10.23 3.17 22.38
C HIS A 89 -10.85 4.31 23.21
N ALA A 90 -10.04 4.83 24.14
CA ALA A 90 -10.35 6.08 24.82
C ALA A 90 -10.40 7.24 23.80
N PRO A 91 -11.18 8.28 24.06
CA PRO A 91 -11.23 9.46 23.20
C PRO A 91 -9.83 10.08 23.01
N THR A 92 -9.61 10.65 21.83
CA THR A 92 -8.34 11.28 21.46
C THR A 92 -8.57 12.57 20.71
N ALA A 93 -7.70 13.58 20.96
CA ALA A 93 -7.66 14.84 20.21
C ALA A 93 -6.98 14.69 18.85
N ASP A 94 -6.14 13.65 18.67
CA ASP A 94 -5.32 13.46 17.47
C ASP A 94 -5.41 12.02 16.96
N PHE A 95 -6.23 11.83 15.94
CA PHE A 95 -6.43 10.54 15.28
C PHE A 95 -5.16 10.04 14.59
N HIS A 96 -4.36 10.94 14.02
CA HIS A 96 -3.11 10.57 13.35
C HIS A 96 -2.06 10.09 14.34
N ALA A 97 -1.86 10.80 15.45
CA ALA A 97 -0.94 10.36 16.49
C ALA A 97 -1.37 8.99 17.07
N ALA A 98 -2.68 8.78 17.28
CA ALA A 98 -3.20 7.49 17.73
C ALA A 98 -2.96 6.39 16.69
N ALA A 99 -3.25 6.63 15.41
CA ALA A 99 -3.01 5.70 14.31
C ALA A 99 -1.53 5.32 14.21
N GLY A 100 -0.61 6.30 14.33
CA GLY A 100 0.83 6.04 14.32
C GLY A 100 1.22 5.01 15.37
N ARG A 101 0.81 5.20 16.63
CA ARG A 101 1.09 4.26 17.73
C ARG A 101 0.49 2.88 17.51
N LEU A 102 -0.71 2.79 16.95
CA LEU A 102 -1.38 1.51 16.66
C LEU A 102 -0.71 0.74 15.52
N MET A 103 -0.05 1.44 14.61
CA MET A 103 0.69 0.84 13.49
C MET A 103 2.15 0.44 13.85
N GLU A 104 2.58 0.55 15.08
CA GLU A 104 3.95 0.20 15.50
C GLU A 104 4.15 -1.31 15.68
N ARG A 105 3.09 -2.06 15.92
CA ARG A 105 3.17 -3.50 16.25
C ARG A 105 2.64 -4.35 15.10
N PRO A 106 3.32 -5.47 14.80
CA PRO A 106 2.77 -6.48 13.89
C PRO A 106 1.41 -6.99 14.38
N LEU A 107 0.58 -7.40 13.42
CA LEU A 107 -0.67 -8.09 13.70
C LEU A 107 -0.40 -9.49 14.26
N GLU A 108 -1.27 -9.96 15.17
CA GLU A 108 -1.10 -11.26 15.84
C GLU A 108 -1.15 -12.41 14.82
N ARG A 109 -0.09 -13.23 14.80
CA ARG A 109 -0.06 -14.44 13.98
C ARG A 109 -0.95 -15.53 14.58
N GLY A 110 -1.53 -16.36 13.73
CA GLY A 110 -2.44 -17.44 14.15
C GLY A 110 -3.91 -17.06 14.11
N ARG A 111 -4.23 -15.77 14.01
CA ARG A 111 -5.57 -15.23 13.78
C ARG A 111 -5.67 -14.58 12.39
N PRO A 112 -6.88 -14.27 11.90
CA PRO A 112 -7.03 -13.42 10.73
C PRO A 112 -6.26 -12.12 10.89
N PRO A 113 -5.29 -11.79 9.99
CA PRO A 113 -4.35 -10.70 10.22
C PRO A 113 -4.92 -9.35 9.78
N TRP A 114 -5.91 -8.88 10.54
CA TRP A 114 -6.51 -7.55 10.44
C TRP A 114 -7.03 -7.07 11.80
N GLU A 115 -7.11 -5.76 11.97
CA GLU A 115 -7.75 -5.13 13.12
C GLU A 115 -8.52 -3.87 12.66
N ALA A 116 -9.55 -3.48 13.43
CA ALA A 116 -10.27 -2.23 13.31
C ALA A 116 -10.26 -1.53 14.68
N HIS A 117 -9.64 -0.36 14.73
CA HIS A 117 -9.55 0.45 15.94
C HIS A 117 -10.48 1.65 15.82
N VAL A 118 -11.47 1.71 16.68
CA VAL A 118 -12.40 2.85 16.75
C VAL A 118 -11.87 3.86 17.76
N LEU A 119 -11.67 5.08 17.30
CA LEU A 119 -11.08 6.20 18.02
C LEU A 119 -12.13 7.31 18.15
N PRO A 120 -12.85 7.44 19.27
CA PRO A 120 -13.73 8.59 19.48
C PRO A 120 -12.92 9.89 19.55
N GLY A 121 -13.46 10.98 18.99
CA GLY A 121 -12.90 12.32 19.17
C GLY A 121 -13.24 12.86 20.58
N GLU A 122 -12.31 13.58 21.18
CA GLU A 122 -12.52 14.21 22.50
C GLU A 122 -13.65 15.25 22.47
N ASP A 123 -13.86 15.89 21.34
CA ASP A 123 -14.92 16.89 21.12
C ASP A 123 -16.31 16.26 20.96
N GLY A 124 -16.40 14.94 20.81
CA GLY A 124 -17.65 14.20 20.59
C GLY A 124 -18.35 14.48 19.25
N THR A 125 -17.72 15.27 18.35
CA THR A 125 -18.28 15.64 17.03
C THR A 125 -17.81 14.75 15.90
N SER A 126 -16.81 13.89 16.18
CA SER A 126 -16.23 12.97 15.22
C SER A 126 -15.73 11.69 15.88
N PHE A 127 -15.54 10.66 15.10
CA PHE A 127 -14.75 9.48 15.45
C PHE A 127 -13.98 9.01 14.22
N ALA A 128 -12.87 8.31 14.45
CA ALA A 128 -12.15 7.68 13.36
C ALA A 128 -12.14 6.16 13.50
N VAL A 129 -12.01 5.47 12.38
CA VAL A 129 -11.74 4.03 12.33
C VAL A 129 -10.43 3.82 11.59
N LEU A 130 -9.45 3.25 12.28
CA LEU A 130 -8.24 2.75 11.66
C LEU A 130 -8.42 1.27 11.35
N PHE A 131 -8.54 0.93 10.08
CA PHE A 131 -8.41 -0.45 9.61
C PHE A 131 -6.94 -0.75 9.33
N THR A 132 -6.48 -1.89 9.81
CA THR A 132 -5.16 -2.44 9.49
C THR A 132 -5.30 -3.85 8.91
N PHE A 133 -4.58 -4.14 7.83
CA PHE A 133 -4.57 -5.45 7.16
C PHE A 133 -3.14 -5.84 6.85
N HIS A 134 -2.74 -7.05 7.19
CA HIS A 134 -1.44 -7.55 6.74
C HIS A 134 -1.39 -7.63 5.20
N HIS A 135 -0.30 -7.17 4.61
CA HIS A 135 -0.17 -7.08 3.15
C HIS A 135 -0.25 -8.45 2.44
N ALA A 136 0.05 -9.54 3.15
CA ALA A 136 -0.14 -10.91 2.67
C ALA A 136 -1.62 -11.33 2.59
N LEU A 137 -2.51 -10.71 3.37
CA LEU A 137 -3.95 -10.97 3.31
C LEU A 137 -4.61 -10.20 2.16
N ALA A 138 -4.21 -8.93 1.98
CA ALA A 138 -4.85 -8.01 1.06
C ALA A 138 -3.90 -6.96 0.51
N ASP A 139 -4.02 -6.65 -0.79
CA ASP A 139 -3.53 -5.38 -1.36
C ASP A 139 -4.51 -4.24 -1.06
N GLY A 140 -4.15 -3.00 -1.40
CA GLY A 140 -4.97 -1.83 -1.10
C GLY A 140 -6.41 -1.93 -1.62
N LEU A 141 -6.64 -2.48 -2.82
CA LEU A 141 -8.00 -2.63 -3.38
C LEU A 141 -8.80 -3.72 -2.67
N ARG A 142 -8.16 -4.84 -2.31
CA ARG A 142 -8.81 -5.91 -1.57
C ARG A 142 -9.10 -5.47 -0.14
N ALA A 143 -8.17 -4.80 0.52
CA ALA A 143 -8.37 -4.23 1.85
C ALA A 143 -9.54 -3.26 1.88
N LEU A 144 -9.63 -2.38 0.88
CA LEU A 144 -10.78 -1.50 0.70
C LEU A 144 -12.08 -2.28 0.54
N GLY A 145 -12.09 -3.35 -0.26
CA GLY A 145 -13.28 -4.21 -0.41
C GLY A 145 -13.68 -4.91 0.88
N LEU A 146 -12.72 -5.36 1.70
CA LEU A 146 -12.96 -5.97 3.00
C LEU A 146 -13.52 -4.95 4.00
N ALA A 147 -12.92 -3.76 4.09
CA ALA A 147 -13.40 -2.68 4.93
C ALA A 147 -14.79 -2.20 4.50
N ALA A 148 -15.05 -2.04 3.20
CA ALA A 148 -16.36 -1.66 2.69
C ALA A 148 -17.45 -2.69 3.04
N GLY A 149 -17.09 -3.97 3.17
CA GLY A 149 -18.02 -5.05 3.53
C GLY A 149 -18.58 -4.94 4.96
N VAL A 150 -17.96 -4.16 5.84
CA VAL A 150 -18.44 -3.92 7.22
C VAL A 150 -19.03 -2.52 7.39
N LEU A 151 -18.94 -1.65 6.38
CA LEU A 151 -19.61 -0.35 6.37
C LEU A 151 -21.11 -0.51 6.04
N ASP A 152 -21.83 0.60 6.07
CA ASP A 152 -23.25 0.57 5.70
C ASP A 152 -23.43 0.17 4.24
N PRO A 153 -24.46 -0.65 3.93
CA PRO A 153 -24.73 -1.04 2.55
C PRO A 153 -24.95 0.22 1.69
N VAL A 154 -24.29 0.25 0.53
CA VAL A 154 -24.54 1.30 -0.46
C VAL A 154 -25.52 0.74 -1.47
N ASP A 155 -26.62 1.46 -1.71
CA ASP A 155 -27.58 1.13 -2.78
C ASP A 155 -26.91 1.29 -4.14
N LEU A 156 -26.25 0.22 -4.58
CA LEU A 156 -25.76 0.11 -5.95
C LEU A 156 -26.94 -0.33 -6.82
N PRO A 157 -27.18 0.28 -7.98
CA PRO A 157 -28.11 -0.28 -8.95
C PRO A 157 -27.72 -1.73 -9.22
N ALA A 158 -28.65 -2.66 -9.00
CA ALA A 158 -28.42 -4.09 -9.01
C ALA A 158 -27.73 -4.51 -10.33
N ARG A 159 -26.46 -4.79 -10.26
CA ARG A 159 -25.73 -5.43 -11.35
C ARG A 159 -26.03 -6.91 -11.22
N ALA A 160 -26.76 -7.47 -12.19
CA ALA A 160 -27.12 -8.88 -12.21
C ALA A 160 -25.91 -9.76 -11.85
N PRO A 161 -26.05 -10.73 -10.94
CA PRO A 161 -24.96 -11.63 -10.58
C PRO A 161 -24.59 -12.42 -11.82
N ARG A 162 -23.37 -12.21 -12.34
CA ARG A 162 -22.81 -13.04 -13.38
C ARG A 162 -22.46 -14.39 -12.76
N ALA A 163 -23.08 -15.45 -13.24
CA ALA A 163 -22.77 -16.81 -12.84
C ALA A 163 -21.26 -17.05 -12.95
N ILE A 164 -20.64 -17.39 -11.83
CA ILE A 164 -19.24 -17.82 -11.78
C ILE A 164 -19.24 -19.27 -12.23
N GLU A 165 -18.76 -19.54 -13.46
CA GLU A 165 -18.46 -20.91 -13.84
C GLU A 165 -17.36 -21.44 -12.89
N PRO A 166 -17.55 -22.63 -12.28
CA PRO A 166 -16.52 -23.23 -11.46
C PRO A 166 -15.28 -23.53 -12.32
N PRO A 167 -14.07 -23.33 -11.81
CA PRO A 167 -12.86 -23.65 -12.53
C PRO A 167 -12.86 -25.13 -12.90
N ARG A 168 -12.72 -25.43 -14.18
CA ARG A 168 -12.58 -26.79 -14.70
C ARG A 168 -11.39 -27.47 -14.02
N GLY A 169 -11.65 -28.61 -13.40
CA GLY A 169 -10.73 -29.30 -12.52
C GLY A 169 -9.40 -29.66 -13.18
N LEU A 170 -8.32 -29.27 -12.53
CA LEU A 170 -6.93 -29.64 -12.81
C LEU A 170 -6.61 -31.13 -12.54
N LEU A 171 -7.60 -31.97 -12.30
CA LEU A 171 -7.42 -33.41 -12.00
C LEU A 171 -7.16 -34.28 -13.23
N SER A 172 -7.20 -33.74 -14.46
CA SER A 172 -6.90 -34.52 -15.66
C SER A 172 -5.40 -34.65 -16.00
N ASP A 173 -4.53 -33.84 -15.37
CA ASP A 173 -3.11 -33.80 -15.76
C ASP A 173 -2.15 -34.58 -14.86
N VAL A 174 -2.64 -35.23 -13.80
CA VAL A 174 -1.79 -36.01 -12.87
C VAL A 174 -1.26 -37.33 -13.49
N ARG A 175 -1.77 -37.76 -14.65
CA ARG A 175 -1.34 -38.99 -15.30
C ARG A 175 -0.11 -38.86 -16.22
N ARG A 176 0.55 -37.73 -16.32
CA ARG A 176 1.74 -37.49 -17.17
C ARG A 176 3.04 -37.25 -16.40
N LEU A 177 3.26 -37.96 -15.30
CA LEU A 177 4.39 -37.78 -14.38
C LEU A 177 5.80 -38.28 -14.80
N PRO A 178 6.08 -39.06 -15.87
CA PRO A 178 7.46 -39.48 -16.16
C PRO A 178 8.35 -38.49 -16.92
N GLY A 179 7.83 -37.33 -17.36
CA GLY A 179 8.59 -36.37 -18.18
C GLY A 179 8.99 -35.04 -17.51
N LEU A 180 8.70 -34.86 -16.23
CA LEU A 180 8.79 -33.53 -15.57
C LEU A 180 10.19 -33.13 -15.05
N LEU A 181 11.10 -34.07 -14.82
CA LEU A 181 12.43 -33.80 -14.24
C LEU A 181 13.35 -32.94 -15.15
N PRO A 182 13.44 -33.15 -16.47
CA PRO A 182 14.25 -32.29 -17.34
C PRO A 182 13.64 -30.89 -17.53
N GLY A 183 12.31 -30.76 -17.45
CA GLY A 183 11.62 -29.47 -17.56
C GLY A 183 11.79 -28.59 -16.32
N LEU A 184 11.79 -29.19 -15.13
CA LEU A 184 12.03 -28.49 -13.86
C LEU A 184 13.43 -27.91 -13.78
N VAL A 185 14.46 -28.66 -14.19
CA VAL A 185 15.86 -28.17 -14.18
C VAL A 185 16.06 -27.06 -15.22
N ARG A 186 15.48 -27.19 -16.43
CA ARG A 186 15.53 -26.09 -17.42
C ARG A 186 14.74 -24.86 -16.98
N GLY A 187 13.59 -25.04 -16.33
CA GLY A 187 12.81 -23.95 -15.73
C GLY A 187 13.64 -23.18 -14.70
N VAL A 188 14.24 -23.86 -13.74
CA VAL A 188 15.07 -23.25 -12.68
C VAL A 188 16.29 -22.50 -13.26
N LEU A 189 16.95 -23.06 -14.29
CA LEU A 189 18.09 -22.38 -14.94
C LEU A 189 17.67 -21.16 -15.77
N SER A 190 16.52 -21.22 -16.48
CA SER A 190 16.00 -20.08 -17.22
C SER A 190 15.53 -18.96 -16.30
N ASP A 191 14.96 -19.32 -15.15
CA ASP A 191 14.49 -18.38 -14.14
C ASP A 191 15.63 -17.74 -13.39
N ALA A 192 16.72 -18.48 -13.10
CA ALA A 192 17.97 -17.92 -12.57
C ALA A 192 18.64 -16.93 -13.55
N GLY A 193 18.64 -17.22 -14.85
CA GLY A 193 19.13 -16.31 -15.89
C GLY A 193 18.31 -15.02 -15.96
N ARG A 194 16.99 -15.13 -15.94
CA ARG A 194 16.10 -13.96 -15.88
C ARG A 194 16.29 -13.14 -14.60
N ALA A 195 16.45 -13.80 -13.45
CA ALA A 195 16.71 -13.13 -12.19
C ALA A 195 18.02 -12.33 -12.21
N LEU A 196 19.07 -12.88 -12.84
CA LEU A 196 20.34 -12.18 -13.03
C LEU A 196 20.22 -10.99 -14.00
N ASP A 197 19.49 -11.11 -15.10
CA ASP A 197 19.25 -10.03 -16.06
C ASP A 197 18.44 -8.90 -15.43
N ILE A 198 17.46 -9.23 -14.61
CA ILE A 198 16.64 -8.28 -13.86
C ILE A 198 17.51 -7.59 -12.78
N GLY A 199 18.31 -8.34 -12.04
CA GLY A 199 19.26 -7.80 -11.07
C GLY A 199 20.27 -6.85 -11.72
N ALA A 200 20.82 -7.21 -12.88
CA ALA A 200 21.73 -6.36 -13.65
C ALA A 200 21.05 -5.12 -14.24
N SER A 201 19.78 -5.22 -14.63
CA SER A 201 18.98 -4.07 -15.10
C SER A 201 18.67 -3.10 -13.95
N LEU A 202 18.33 -3.62 -12.77
CA LEU A 202 18.16 -2.82 -11.56
C LEU A 202 19.46 -2.16 -11.12
N ALA A 203 20.58 -2.88 -11.11
CA ALA A 203 21.90 -2.33 -10.78
C ALA A 203 22.30 -1.20 -11.74
N ARG A 204 22.06 -1.36 -13.04
CA ARG A 204 22.33 -0.31 -14.04
C ARG A 204 21.44 0.93 -13.85
N SER A 205 20.18 0.76 -13.50
CA SER A 205 19.27 1.89 -13.26
C SER A 205 19.55 2.64 -11.95
N THR A 206 20.34 2.05 -11.04
CA THR A 206 20.74 2.66 -9.76
C THR A 206 22.13 3.32 -9.79
N LEU A 207 22.91 3.06 -10.83
CA LEU A 207 24.23 3.68 -11.00
C LEU A 207 24.10 5.19 -11.24
N GLY A 208 24.58 5.99 -10.28
CA GLY A 208 24.62 7.46 -10.39
C GLY A 208 23.60 8.22 -9.57
N MET A 209 22.64 7.56 -8.93
CA MET A 209 21.67 8.21 -8.04
C MET A 209 22.18 8.23 -6.59
N ARG A 210 22.11 9.39 -5.94
CA ARG A 210 22.42 9.52 -4.52
C ARG A 210 21.13 9.46 -3.71
N PRO A 211 20.96 8.47 -2.80
CA PRO A 211 19.83 8.46 -1.88
C PRO A 211 19.90 9.68 -0.98
N SER A 212 18.76 10.29 -0.66
CA SER A 212 18.69 11.31 0.37
C SER A 212 18.87 10.65 1.75
N SER A 213 19.79 11.16 2.56
CA SER A 213 20.00 10.68 3.92
C SER A 213 18.74 10.79 4.79
N ALA A 214 17.88 11.79 4.52
CA ALA A 214 16.62 12.01 5.22
C ALA A 214 15.55 10.93 4.93
N LEU A 215 15.62 10.25 3.78
CA LEU A 215 14.66 9.22 3.38
C LEU A 215 15.12 7.79 3.72
N THR A 216 16.34 7.64 4.22
CA THR A 216 16.92 6.34 4.60
C THR A 216 17.38 6.38 6.04
N SER A 217 16.94 5.44 6.86
CA SER A 217 17.32 5.39 8.27
C SER A 217 17.39 3.96 8.79
N THR A 218 18.04 3.82 9.96
CA THR A 218 17.89 2.61 10.77
C THR A 218 16.50 2.67 11.43
N PRO A 219 15.65 1.64 11.25
CA PRO A 219 14.30 1.64 11.78
C PRO A 219 14.28 1.77 13.30
N SER A 220 13.48 2.70 13.81
CA SER A 220 13.29 2.87 15.26
C SER A 220 12.24 1.91 15.83
N GLY A 221 11.34 1.41 14.98
CA GLY A 221 10.14 0.67 15.40
C GLY A 221 8.96 1.58 15.75
N THR A 222 9.17 2.89 15.86
CA THR A 222 8.10 3.86 16.14
C THR A 222 7.56 4.48 14.86
N ARG A 223 6.27 4.82 14.85
CA ARG A 223 5.58 5.37 13.68
C ARG A 223 4.92 6.71 14.00
N ARG A 224 4.98 7.58 13.02
CA ARG A 224 4.23 8.82 12.99
C ARG A 224 3.38 8.85 11.73
N THR A 225 2.13 9.28 11.84
CA THR A 225 1.28 9.48 10.67
C THR A 225 0.79 10.92 10.63
N ALA A 226 0.51 11.40 9.43
CA ALA A 226 -0.13 12.69 9.20
C ALA A 226 -1.04 12.59 7.97
N GLY A 227 -2.00 13.48 7.86
CA GLY A 227 -2.93 13.58 6.75
C GLY A 227 -2.87 14.94 6.09
N VAL A 228 -3.08 14.96 4.76
CA VAL A 228 -3.27 16.20 3.99
C VAL A 228 -4.47 16.03 3.10
N VAL A 229 -5.31 17.06 3.03
CA VAL A 229 -6.47 17.10 2.14
C VAL A 229 -6.29 18.23 1.15
N LEU A 230 -6.39 17.92 -0.14
CA LEU A 230 -6.32 18.87 -1.24
C LEU A 230 -7.62 18.85 -2.05
N ASP A 231 -7.92 19.93 -2.74
CA ASP A 231 -9.06 19.96 -3.67
C ASP A 231 -8.68 19.27 -4.99
N ILE A 232 -9.53 18.37 -5.47
CA ILE A 232 -9.30 17.67 -6.74
C ILE A 232 -9.42 18.62 -7.94
N ASP A 233 -10.22 19.68 -7.85
CA ASP A 233 -10.39 20.65 -8.94
C ASP A 233 -9.12 21.47 -9.14
N ASP A 234 -8.37 21.76 -8.08
CA ASP A 234 -7.06 22.40 -8.16
C ASP A 234 -6.05 21.51 -8.90
N VAL A 235 -6.03 20.22 -8.58
CA VAL A 235 -5.22 19.22 -9.29
C VAL A 235 -5.64 19.14 -10.77
N HIS A 236 -6.95 19.19 -11.04
CA HIS A 236 -7.45 19.21 -12.41
C HIS A 236 -7.09 20.48 -13.17
N ARG A 237 -7.02 21.65 -12.50
CA ARG A 237 -6.55 22.91 -13.12
C ARG A 237 -5.10 22.78 -13.57
N VAL A 238 -4.20 22.34 -12.69
CA VAL A 238 -2.79 22.09 -13.05
C VAL A 238 -2.70 21.11 -14.22
N ARG A 239 -3.40 19.96 -14.12
CA ARG A 239 -3.39 18.95 -15.18
C ARG A 239 -3.89 19.48 -16.54
N LYS A 240 -4.91 20.34 -16.57
CA LYS A 240 -5.46 20.91 -17.81
C LYS A 240 -4.46 21.85 -18.48
N THR A 241 -3.68 22.59 -17.71
CA THR A 241 -2.68 23.54 -18.22
C THR A 241 -1.44 22.81 -18.77
N VAL A 242 -0.93 21.81 -18.06
CA VAL A 242 0.36 21.16 -18.41
C VAL A 242 0.16 19.85 -19.19
N GLY A 243 -1.03 19.26 -19.12
CA GLY A 243 -1.31 17.92 -19.67
C GLY A 243 -0.94 16.80 -18.71
N GLY A 244 -1.03 15.55 -19.18
CA GLY A 244 -0.75 14.37 -18.38
C GLY A 244 -1.95 13.84 -17.59
N THR A 245 -1.68 13.11 -16.52
CA THR A 245 -2.69 12.48 -15.66
C THR A 245 -2.76 13.14 -14.29
N VAL A 246 -3.87 12.98 -13.57
CA VAL A 246 -3.99 13.39 -12.16
C VAL A 246 -2.84 12.80 -11.34
N ASN A 247 -2.51 11.53 -11.54
CA ASN A 247 -1.44 10.86 -10.80
C ASN A 247 -0.07 11.49 -11.04
N ASP A 248 0.22 11.99 -12.24
CA ASP A 248 1.47 12.70 -12.54
C ASP A 248 1.59 13.98 -11.71
N VAL A 249 0.49 14.75 -11.57
CA VAL A 249 0.44 15.94 -10.73
C VAL A 249 0.64 15.58 -9.26
N LEU A 250 -0.06 14.55 -8.76
CA LEU A 250 0.06 14.13 -7.37
C LEU A 250 1.47 13.66 -7.00
N ILE A 251 2.16 12.98 -7.90
CA ILE A 251 3.57 12.57 -7.70
C ILE A 251 4.49 13.79 -7.76
N ALA A 252 4.24 14.75 -8.66
CA ALA A 252 5.03 15.99 -8.74
C ALA A 252 4.87 16.84 -7.47
N VAL A 253 3.68 16.88 -6.87
CA VAL A 253 3.44 17.49 -5.56
C VAL A 253 4.33 16.85 -4.48
N VAL A 254 4.45 15.51 -4.47
CA VAL A 254 5.37 14.82 -3.53
C VAL A 254 6.83 15.23 -3.78
N ALA A 255 7.26 15.34 -5.04
CA ALA A 255 8.63 15.74 -5.38
C ALA A 255 8.96 17.16 -4.92
N GLY A 256 8.04 18.11 -5.13
CA GLY A 256 8.21 19.48 -4.69
C GLY A 256 8.12 19.65 -3.16
N ALA A 257 7.21 18.90 -2.53
CA ALA A 257 7.11 18.86 -1.07
C ALA A 257 8.41 18.34 -0.44
N LEU A 258 9.01 17.27 -1.00
CA LEU A 258 10.32 16.77 -0.57
C LEU A 258 11.41 17.83 -0.73
N ARG A 259 11.42 18.54 -1.86
CA ARG A 259 12.37 19.64 -2.08
C ARG A 259 12.25 20.70 -0.97
N ARG A 260 11.05 21.25 -0.76
CA ARG A 260 10.78 22.28 0.25
C ARG A 260 11.17 21.81 1.63
N TRP A 261 10.76 20.61 2.02
CA TRP A 261 11.03 20.03 3.32
C TRP A 261 12.54 19.82 3.59
N LEU A 262 13.31 19.37 2.59
CA LEU A 262 14.76 19.22 2.70
C LEU A 262 15.45 20.59 2.81
N GLU A 263 15.03 21.59 2.04
CA GLU A 263 15.54 22.96 2.10
C GLU A 263 15.26 23.60 3.48
N GLU A 264 14.07 23.40 4.05
CA GLU A 264 13.72 23.87 5.41
C GLU A 264 14.55 23.19 6.50
N ARG A 265 15.07 21.99 6.24
CA ARG A 265 16.03 21.30 7.11
C ARG A 265 17.49 21.75 6.90
N GLY A 266 17.73 22.65 5.98
CA GLY A 266 19.06 23.10 5.59
C GLY A 266 19.84 22.08 4.74
N GLU A 267 19.16 21.10 4.19
CA GLU A 267 19.77 20.09 3.30
C GLU A 267 19.84 20.60 1.86
N SER A 268 20.94 20.32 1.18
CA SER A 268 21.06 20.66 -0.25
C SER A 268 20.23 19.71 -1.10
N THR A 269 19.37 20.28 -1.93
CA THR A 269 18.56 19.52 -2.92
C THR A 269 19.28 19.31 -4.25
N ARG A 270 20.45 19.93 -4.46
CA ARG A 270 21.19 19.88 -5.72
C ARG A 270 21.63 18.47 -6.05
N GLY A 271 21.16 17.96 -7.18
CA GLY A 271 21.45 16.59 -7.65
C GLY A 271 20.76 15.50 -6.83
N VAL A 272 19.80 15.86 -5.96
CA VAL A 272 19.00 14.90 -5.20
C VAL A 272 17.83 14.43 -6.05
N ALA A 273 17.76 13.13 -6.30
CA ALA A 273 16.69 12.49 -7.07
C ALA A 273 16.34 11.13 -6.42
N PRO A 274 15.61 11.14 -5.30
CA PRO A 274 15.25 9.90 -4.63
C PRO A 274 14.38 9.04 -5.54
N ARG A 275 14.60 7.73 -5.48
CA ARG A 275 13.86 6.75 -6.28
C ARG A 275 12.54 6.45 -5.61
N ALA A 276 11.45 6.77 -6.29
CA ALA A 276 10.11 6.42 -5.84
C ALA A 276 9.66 5.10 -6.46
N LEU A 277 9.19 4.18 -5.63
CA LEU A 277 8.42 3.02 -6.08
C LEU A 277 6.96 3.45 -6.21
N ILE A 278 6.42 3.35 -7.43
CA ILE A 278 5.01 3.63 -7.74
C ILE A 278 4.32 2.31 -8.10
N PRO A 279 3.59 1.68 -7.17
CA PRO A 279 2.86 0.45 -7.46
C PRO A 279 1.77 0.68 -8.50
N VAL A 280 1.64 -0.26 -9.43
CA VAL A 280 0.57 -0.29 -10.43
C VAL A 280 -0.11 -1.65 -10.43
N SER A 281 -1.44 -1.66 -10.48
CA SER A 281 -2.21 -2.89 -10.50
C SER A 281 -2.08 -3.59 -11.86
N ARG A 282 -1.75 -4.89 -11.85
CA ARG A 282 -1.75 -5.75 -13.05
C ARG A 282 -3.12 -6.40 -13.31
N ARG A 283 -4.16 -6.05 -12.55
CA ARG A 283 -5.49 -6.62 -12.71
C ARG A 283 -6.11 -6.16 -14.02
N ARG A 284 -6.45 -7.12 -14.88
CA ARG A 284 -7.27 -6.83 -16.07
C ARG A 284 -8.74 -6.68 -15.64
N PRO A 285 -9.51 -5.73 -16.20
CA PRO A 285 -10.91 -5.47 -15.81
C PRO A 285 -11.88 -6.67 -15.97
N ARG A 286 -11.46 -7.74 -16.64
CA ARG A 286 -12.29 -8.91 -17.01
C ARG A 286 -11.96 -10.22 -16.30
N THR A 287 -10.94 -10.27 -15.44
CA THR A 287 -10.65 -11.48 -14.68
C THR A 287 -11.39 -11.44 -13.35
N ALA A 288 -12.26 -12.45 -13.12
CA ALA A 288 -12.81 -12.74 -11.81
C ALA A 288 -11.64 -12.75 -10.81
N HIS A 289 -11.86 -12.14 -9.63
CA HIS A 289 -10.83 -11.82 -8.62
C HIS A 289 -9.87 -13.00 -8.38
N PRO A 290 -8.68 -13.03 -8.97
CA PRO A 290 -7.69 -13.99 -8.56
C PRO A 290 -7.22 -13.63 -7.16
N GLN A 291 -7.17 -14.62 -6.29
CA GLN A 291 -6.61 -14.49 -4.96
C GLN A 291 -5.12 -14.13 -5.08
N GLY A 292 -4.64 -13.21 -4.23
CA GLY A 292 -3.24 -12.78 -4.18
C GLY A 292 -2.95 -11.37 -4.72
N ASN A 293 -1.83 -10.80 -4.25
CA ASN A 293 -1.31 -9.51 -4.71
C ASN A 293 -0.84 -9.63 -6.16
N ARG A 294 -1.36 -8.77 -7.04
CA ARG A 294 -0.92 -8.64 -8.43
C ARG A 294 -0.47 -7.21 -8.69
N LEU A 295 0.62 -6.87 -8.05
CA LEU A 295 1.25 -5.57 -8.17
C LEU A 295 2.44 -5.66 -9.12
N SER A 296 2.62 -4.66 -9.91
CA SER A 296 3.85 -4.28 -10.56
C SER A 296 4.28 -2.94 -10.00
N GLY A 297 5.39 -2.38 -10.45
CA GLY A 297 5.80 -1.07 -9.98
C GLY A 297 6.64 -0.34 -11.00
N TYR A 298 6.57 0.97 -10.99
CA TYR A 298 7.51 1.83 -11.68
C TYR A 298 8.50 2.38 -10.68
N LEU A 299 9.78 2.38 -11.05
CA LEU A 299 10.84 2.99 -10.27
C LEU A 299 11.24 4.28 -10.98
N ILE A 300 10.85 5.41 -10.43
CA ILE A 300 11.13 6.72 -11.03
C ILE A 300 11.98 7.59 -10.10
N PRO A 301 12.95 8.33 -10.64
CA PRO A 301 13.63 9.36 -9.88
C PRO A 301 12.67 10.55 -9.68
N LEU A 302 12.46 10.97 -8.44
CA LEU A 302 11.74 12.20 -8.16
C LEU A 302 12.66 13.40 -8.37
N PRO A 303 12.29 14.38 -9.20
CA PRO A 303 13.17 15.52 -9.56
C PRO A 303 13.22 16.57 -8.43
N VAL A 304 13.67 16.18 -7.25
CA VAL A 304 13.78 17.05 -6.07
C VAL A 304 14.79 18.16 -6.31
N GLY A 305 15.85 17.91 -7.10
CA GLY A 305 16.85 18.91 -7.46
C GLY A 305 16.38 19.98 -8.44
N GLU A 306 15.24 19.78 -9.13
CA GLU A 306 14.70 20.75 -10.07
C GLU A 306 13.97 21.88 -9.33
N SER A 307 14.34 23.13 -9.61
CA SER A 307 13.77 24.30 -8.92
C SER A 307 12.46 24.77 -9.56
N ASP A 308 12.32 24.60 -10.88
CA ASP A 308 11.08 24.97 -11.57
C ASP A 308 9.97 23.96 -11.29
N PRO A 309 8.81 24.37 -10.74
CA PRO A 309 7.70 23.47 -10.44
C PRO A 309 7.10 22.81 -11.68
N LEU A 310 7.03 23.53 -12.81
CA LEU A 310 6.52 22.96 -14.06
C LEU A 310 7.54 22.01 -14.70
N GLY A 311 8.84 22.30 -14.60
CA GLY A 311 9.92 21.41 -14.99
C GLY A 311 9.91 20.10 -14.18
N ARG A 312 9.64 20.18 -12.86
CA ARG A 312 9.45 18.98 -12.02
C ARG A 312 8.28 18.13 -12.51
N LEU A 313 7.13 18.75 -12.77
CA LEU A 313 5.95 18.04 -13.26
C LEU A 313 6.20 17.39 -14.63
N ASP A 314 6.85 18.09 -15.56
CA ASP A 314 7.18 17.55 -16.88
C ASP A 314 8.15 16.35 -16.79
N THR A 315 9.13 16.42 -15.90
CA THR A 315 10.07 15.32 -15.65
C THR A 315 9.35 14.09 -15.11
N VAL A 316 8.44 14.25 -14.12
CA VAL A 316 7.62 13.15 -13.60
C VAL A 316 6.74 12.55 -14.69
N ARG A 317 6.03 13.40 -15.45
CA ARG A 317 5.17 12.97 -16.57
C ARG A 317 5.94 12.14 -17.58
N THR A 318 7.09 12.64 -18.02
CA THR A 318 7.95 11.97 -19.00
C THR A 318 8.42 10.60 -18.48
N ALA A 319 8.83 10.52 -17.21
CA ALA A 319 9.22 9.25 -16.59
C ALA A 319 8.04 8.25 -16.54
N MET A 320 6.85 8.71 -16.16
CA MET A 320 5.65 7.87 -16.11
C MET A 320 5.23 7.35 -17.48
N VAL A 321 5.29 8.18 -18.53
CA VAL A 321 5.00 7.76 -19.92
C VAL A 321 6.00 6.70 -20.39
N ARG A 322 7.30 6.92 -20.20
CA ARG A 322 8.34 5.94 -20.57
C ARG A 322 8.11 4.58 -19.91
N HIS A 323 7.72 4.55 -18.64
CA HIS A 323 7.44 3.30 -17.94
C HIS A 323 6.15 2.62 -18.43
N LYS A 324 5.11 3.37 -18.78
CA LYS A 324 3.89 2.82 -19.40
C LYS A 324 4.19 2.18 -20.76
N ASP A 325 4.98 2.85 -21.59
CA ASP A 325 5.34 2.38 -22.94
C ASP A 325 6.28 1.16 -22.88
N ALA A 326 7.19 1.11 -21.90
CA ALA A 326 8.08 -0.04 -21.68
C ALA A 326 7.34 -1.29 -21.18
N GLY A 327 6.11 -1.13 -20.69
CA GLY A 327 5.27 -2.20 -20.16
C GLY A 327 5.57 -2.58 -18.70
N PRO A 328 4.63 -3.28 -18.04
CA PRO A 328 4.69 -3.58 -16.61
C PRO A 328 5.75 -4.62 -16.22
N ASP A 329 6.41 -5.26 -17.20
CA ASP A 329 7.35 -6.37 -16.99
C ASP A 329 8.81 -5.92 -16.98
N ARG A 330 9.08 -4.61 -17.08
CA ARG A 330 10.42 -4.01 -17.06
C ARG A 330 10.61 -3.10 -15.86
N GLY A 331 11.86 -2.95 -15.40
CA GLY A 331 12.18 -2.09 -14.25
C GLY A 331 11.73 -2.68 -12.91
N ALA A 332 11.10 -1.87 -12.05
CA ALA A 332 10.62 -2.33 -10.73
C ALA A 332 9.46 -3.35 -10.81
N GLY A 333 8.76 -3.44 -11.95
CA GLY A 333 7.82 -4.53 -12.22
C GLY A 333 8.48 -5.90 -12.20
N ALA A 334 9.76 -5.94 -12.54
CA ALA A 334 10.61 -7.11 -12.45
C ALA A 334 10.83 -7.61 -11.00
N VAL A 335 10.70 -6.76 -9.98
CA VAL A 335 10.82 -7.19 -8.56
C VAL A 335 9.66 -8.09 -8.16
N ALA A 336 8.44 -7.75 -8.58
CA ALA A 336 7.27 -8.61 -8.38
C ALA A 336 7.43 -9.93 -9.15
N LEU A 337 8.00 -9.89 -10.36
CA LEU A 337 8.32 -11.08 -11.15
C LEU A 337 9.43 -11.92 -10.51
N LEU A 338 10.42 -11.32 -9.87
CA LEU A 338 11.43 -12.06 -9.10
C LEU A 338 10.80 -12.84 -7.96
N ALA A 339 9.85 -12.23 -7.23
CA ALA A 339 9.11 -12.94 -6.18
C ALA A 339 8.36 -14.16 -6.75
N ASP A 340 7.77 -14.04 -7.94
CA ASP A 340 7.04 -15.14 -8.58
C ASP A 340 7.95 -16.34 -8.96
N HIS A 341 9.26 -16.11 -9.12
CA HIS A 341 10.23 -17.14 -9.55
C HIS A 341 11.07 -17.73 -8.39
N VAL A 342 10.95 -17.17 -7.17
CA VAL A 342 11.65 -17.68 -5.99
C VAL A 342 10.82 -18.81 -5.36
N PRO A 343 11.39 -20.01 -5.14
CA PRO A 343 10.71 -21.08 -4.42
C PRO A 343 10.32 -20.66 -2.99
N ALA A 344 9.26 -21.24 -2.42
CA ALA A 344 8.76 -20.90 -1.09
C ALA A 344 9.85 -20.94 0.00
N LEU A 345 10.74 -21.94 -0.05
CA LEU A 345 11.91 -22.02 0.83
C LEU A 345 12.85 -20.82 0.67
N GLY A 346 13.07 -20.37 -0.57
CA GLY A 346 13.88 -19.18 -0.88
C GLY A 346 13.29 -17.91 -0.28
N HIS A 347 11.97 -17.75 -0.30
CA HIS A 347 11.28 -16.64 0.38
C HIS A 347 11.49 -16.68 1.90
N ARG A 348 11.44 -17.86 2.48
CA ARG A 348 11.62 -18.02 3.94
C ARG A 348 13.05 -17.75 4.41
N LEU A 349 14.03 -18.29 3.71
CA LEU A 349 15.45 -18.12 4.05
C LEU A 349 16.00 -16.76 3.58
N GLY A 350 15.52 -16.27 2.46
CA GLY A 350 15.95 -15.00 1.85
C GLY A 350 15.14 -13.78 2.29
N GLY A 351 14.00 -13.94 2.96
CA GLY A 351 13.11 -12.83 3.34
C GLY A 351 13.84 -11.66 4.03
N PRO A 352 14.65 -11.90 5.08
CA PRO A 352 15.42 -10.84 5.73
C PRO A 352 16.42 -10.15 4.79
N LEU A 353 17.05 -10.90 3.86
CA LEU A 353 18.00 -10.37 2.87
C LEU A 353 17.29 -9.55 1.79
N VAL A 354 16.12 -10.00 1.35
CA VAL A 354 15.28 -9.27 0.39
C VAL A 354 14.78 -7.96 1.01
N GLY A 355 14.38 -7.98 2.28
CA GLY A 355 14.02 -6.77 3.02
C GLY A 355 15.16 -5.76 3.12
N GLN A 356 16.39 -6.23 3.37
CA GLN A 356 17.57 -5.36 3.37
C GLN A 356 17.91 -4.85 1.97
N ALA A 357 17.70 -5.65 0.93
CA ALA A 357 17.93 -5.25 -0.45
C ALA A 357 16.89 -4.19 -0.93
N ALA A 358 15.68 -4.19 -0.38
CA ALA A 358 14.63 -3.23 -0.76
C ALA A 358 15.11 -1.77 -0.64
N ARG A 359 15.86 -1.43 0.41
CA ARG A 359 16.46 -0.09 0.60
C ARG A 359 17.51 0.30 -0.45
N LEU A 360 18.05 -0.69 -1.18
CA LEU A 360 18.97 -0.45 -2.30
C LEU A 360 18.21 -0.14 -3.60
N TRP A 361 16.92 -0.47 -3.65
CA TRP A 361 16.13 -0.35 -4.87
C TRP A 361 15.32 0.95 -4.92
N PHE A 362 14.73 1.37 -3.80
CA PHE A 362 13.94 2.61 -3.75
C PHE A 362 14.06 3.29 -2.38
N ASP A 363 13.90 4.58 -2.40
CA ASP A 363 14.10 5.45 -1.24
C ASP A 363 12.77 5.84 -0.59
N ILE A 364 11.69 5.89 -1.38
CA ILE A 364 10.35 6.24 -0.93
C ILE A 364 9.27 5.43 -1.69
N LEU A 365 8.23 5.04 -0.98
CA LEU A 365 7.01 4.49 -1.59
C LEU A 365 6.01 5.62 -1.81
N VAL A 366 5.50 5.76 -3.05
CA VAL A 366 4.37 6.66 -3.37
C VAL A 366 3.30 5.82 -4.07
N THR A 367 2.19 5.60 -3.40
CA THR A 367 1.11 4.73 -3.91
C THR A 367 -0.21 5.48 -4.03
N SER A 368 -1.02 5.13 -5.02
CA SER A 368 -2.37 5.66 -5.18
C SER A 368 -3.39 4.53 -5.05
N VAL A 369 -4.35 4.69 -4.15
CA VAL A 369 -5.45 3.75 -3.93
C VAL A 369 -6.75 4.41 -4.39
N PRO A 370 -7.35 3.96 -5.51
CA PRO A 370 -8.60 4.52 -5.97
C PRO A 370 -9.74 4.16 -5.01
N MET A 371 -10.46 5.18 -4.53
CA MET A 371 -11.66 5.01 -3.73
C MET A 371 -12.93 5.03 -4.61
N PRO A 372 -13.99 4.34 -4.22
CA PRO A 372 -15.27 4.46 -4.91
C PRO A 372 -15.81 5.89 -4.77
N SER A 373 -16.45 6.39 -5.81
CA SER A 373 -17.09 7.72 -5.81
C SER A 373 -18.36 7.79 -4.93
N LEU A 374 -18.75 6.69 -4.32
CA LEU A 374 -19.93 6.55 -3.48
C LEU A 374 -19.66 7.07 -2.07
N GLY A 375 -20.64 7.74 -1.46
CA GLY A 375 -20.57 8.16 -0.06
C GLY A 375 -20.63 6.94 0.87
N LEU A 376 -19.52 6.64 1.54
CA LEU A 376 -19.46 5.56 2.52
C LEU A 376 -19.97 6.05 3.87
N ARG A 377 -20.62 5.14 4.63
CA ARG A 377 -21.18 5.43 5.96
C ARG A 377 -20.93 4.28 6.92
N LEU A 378 -21.00 4.56 8.21
CA LEU A 378 -20.97 3.56 9.28
C LEU A 378 -21.98 3.96 10.35
N GLY A 379 -23.04 3.15 10.52
CA GLY A 379 -24.12 3.44 11.44
C GLY A 379 -24.85 4.76 11.13
N GLY A 380 -24.99 5.10 9.84
CA GLY A 380 -25.58 6.36 9.39
C GLY A 380 -24.62 7.56 9.38
N HIS A 381 -23.42 7.44 10.01
CA HIS A 381 -22.41 8.50 10.05
C HIS A 381 -21.61 8.53 8.75
N GLU A 382 -21.48 9.70 8.14
CA GLU A 382 -20.77 9.84 6.86
C GLU A 382 -19.25 9.78 7.05
N LEU A 383 -18.58 9.05 6.18
CA LEU A 383 -17.13 9.12 6.02
C LEU A 383 -16.79 10.48 5.39
N ALA A 384 -16.13 11.34 6.14
CA ALA A 384 -15.73 12.67 5.69
C ALA A 384 -14.36 12.64 5.02
N GLU A 385 -13.40 11.93 5.62
CA GLU A 385 -12.02 11.88 5.16
C GLU A 385 -11.49 10.43 5.23
N VAL A 386 -10.57 10.09 4.33
CA VAL A 386 -9.93 8.76 4.34
C VAL A 386 -8.47 8.86 3.93
N TYR A 387 -7.60 8.47 4.84
CA TYR A 387 -6.14 8.50 4.66
C TYR A 387 -5.62 7.07 4.52
N PRO A 388 -5.20 6.64 3.33
CA PRO A 388 -4.52 5.36 3.17
C PRO A 388 -3.14 5.46 3.81
N LEU A 389 -2.72 4.42 4.53
CA LEU A 389 -1.45 4.38 5.25
C LEU A 389 -0.65 3.17 4.74
N ALA A 390 0.47 3.43 4.08
CA ALA A 390 1.32 2.39 3.53
C ALA A 390 2.38 1.95 4.55
N PRO A 391 2.80 0.66 4.56
CA PRO A 391 3.89 0.22 5.41
C PRO A 391 5.22 0.85 4.97
N LEU A 392 6.13 1.06 5.92
CA LEU A 392 7.51 1.40 5.63
C LEU A 392 8.30 0.15 5.29
N ALA A 393 8.95 0.11 4.15
CA ALA A 393 9.91 -0.95 3.86
C ALA A 393 11.18 -0.80 4.71
N PRO A 394 11.93 -1.89 4.96
CA PRO A 394 13.16 -1.84 5.73
C PRO A 394 14.12 -0.78 5.22
N GLY A 395 14.57 0.11 6.12
CA GLY A 395 15.51 1.19 5.79
C GLY A 395 14.88 2.46 5.22
N GLN A 396 13.56 2.52 5.06
CA GLN A 396 12.84 3.72 4.63
C GLN A 396 12.33 4.53 5.81
N SER A 397 12.36 5.86 5.66
CA SER A 397 11.92 6.80 6.68
C SER A 397 10.52 7.36 6.42
N LEU A 398 10.05 7.34 5.16
CA LEU A 398 8.81 7.97 4.74
C LEU A 398 8.12 7.13 3.65
N ALA A 399 6.80 7.00 3.76
CA ALA A 399 5.92 6.47 2.73
C ALA A 399 4.73 7.41 2.54
N VAL A 400 4.28 7.57 1.31
CA VAL A 400 3.15 8.40 0.92
C VAL A 400 2.10 7.53 0.23
N ALA A 401 0.88 7.55 0.73
CA ALA A 401 -0.25 6.90 0.08
C ALA A 401 -1.34 7.94 -0.21
N ILE A 402 -1.96 7.86 -1.37
CA ILE A 402 -2.87 8.87 -1.88
C ILE A 402 -4.20 8.21 -2.23
N SER A 403 -5.31 8.84 -1.90
CA SER A 403 -6.63 8.46 -2.38
C SER A 403 -7.42 9.68 -2.85
N THR A 404 -8.40 9.45 -3.71
CA THR A 404 -9.37 10.47 -4.12
C THR A 404 -10.74 10.04 -3.62
N TYR A 405 -11.39 10.90 -2.84
CA TYR A 405 -12.70 10.61 -2.27
C TYR A 405 -13.54 11.89 -2.18
N ARG A 406 -14.78 11.85 -2.69
CA ARG A 406 -15.76 12.96 -2.64
C ARG A 406 -15.19 14.32 -3.11
N GLY A 407 -14.50 14.33 -4.24
CA GLY A 407 -13.93 15.57 -4.80
C GLY A 407 -12.68 16.08 -4.08
N ARG A 408 -12.13 15.30 -3.16
CA ARG A 408 -10.91 15.63 -2.44
C ARG A 408 -9.82 14.60 -2.64
N VAL A 409 -8.57 15.03 -2.56
CA VAL A 409 -7.39 14.18 -2.57
C VAL A 409 -6.87 14.09 -1.14
N HIS A 410 -6.72 12.88 -0.63
CA HIS A 410 -6.22 12.62 0.71
C HIS A 410 -4.84 11.97 0.61
N TYR A 411 -3.85 12.62 1.20
CA TYR A 411 -2.52 12.05 1.39
C TYR A 411 -2.43 11.48 2.79
N GLY A 412 -2.17 10.18 2.90
CA GLY A 412 -1.78 9.53 4.15
C GLY A 412 -0.26 9.38 4.18
N LEU A 413 0.35 9.93 5.19
CA LEU A 413 1.79 9.96 5.39
C LEU A 413 2.15 9.03 6.54
N VAL A 414 3.12 8.14 6.32
CA VAL A 414 3.67 7.27 7.36
C VAL A 414 5.17 7.48 7.43
N ALA A 415 5.69 7.75 8.61
CA ALA A 415 7.11 7.96 8.81
C ALA A 415 7.66 7.19 10.02
N ASP A 416 8.96 6.89 9.99
CA ASP A 416 9.70 6.53 11.19
C ASP A 416 9.82 7.77 12.08
N ALA A 417 9.28 7.70 13.29
CA ALA A 417 9.14 8.87 14.16
C ALA A 417 10.48 9.49 14.60
N ARG A 418 11.58 8.71 14.60
CA ARG A 418 12.91 9.20 14.93
C ARG A 418 13.63 9.83 13.74
N ALA A 419 13.40 9.28 12.54
CA ALA A 419 14.04 9.80 11.33
C ALA A 419 13.33 11.05 10.80
N VAL A 420 12.01 11.13 10.97
CA VAL A 420 11.16 12.24 10.50
C VAL A 420 10.30 12.75 11.68
N PRO A 421 10.91 13.39 12.69
CA PRO A 421 10.15 13.92 13.82
C PRO A 421 9.26 15.12 13.43
N ASP A 422 9.55 15.75 12.31
CA ASP A 422 8.91 16.92 11.73
C ASP A 422 7.97 16.59 10.56
N LEU A 423 7.29 15.43 10.61
CA LEU A 423 6.36 14.97 9.56
C LEU A 423 5.29 16.02 9.24
N ASP A 424 4.87 16.81 10.23
CA ASP A 424 3.89 17.89 10.05
C ASP A 424 4.40 18.98 9.10
N ARG A 425 5.72 19.28 9.10
CA ARG A 425 6.33 20.21 8.13
C ARG A 425 6.26 19.65 6.72
N PHE A 426 6.52 18.35 6.56
CA PHE A 426 6.35 17.70 5.26
C PHE A 426 4.88 17.73 4.80
N ALA A 427 3.92 17.52 5.70
CA ALA A 427 2.49 17.63 5.39
C ALA A 427 2.13 19.05 4.91
N HIS A 428 2.61 20.10 5.58
CA HIS A 428 2.45 21.49 5.12
C HIS A 428 3.10 21.73 3.75
N ALA A 429 4.29 21.15 3.51
CA ALA A 429 4.98 21.27 2.24
C ALA A 429 4.18 20.66 1.08
N VAL A 430 3.41 19.58 1.32
CA VAL A 430 2.50 18.98 0.31
C VAL A 430 1.42 19.98 -0.13
N SER A 431 0.78 20.67 0.81
CA SER A 431 -0.24 21.69 0.50
C SER A 431 0.36 22.88 -0.24
N ALA A 432 1.48 23.41 0.28
CA ALA A 432 2.17 24.55 -0.31
C ALA A 432 2.69 24.27 -1.74
N GLU A 433 3.04 23.02 -2.05
CA GLU A 433 3.51 22.67 -3.40
C GLU A 433 2.38 22.69 -4.43
N LEU A 434 1.16 22.27 -4.09
CA LEU A 434 0.03 22.41 -5.01
C LEU A 434 -0.26 23.90 -5.29
N GLU A 435 -0.20 24.76 -4.28
CA GLU A 435 -0.35 26.22 -4.45
C GLU A 435 0.75 26.77 -5.37
N THR A 436 2.00 26.33 -5.20
CA THR A 436 3.12 26.72 -6.06
C THR A 436 2.89 26.33 -7.52
N LEU A 437 2.39 25.13 -7.78
CA LEU A 437 2.03 24.67 -9.13
C LEU A 437 0.89 25.47 -9.73
N LEU A 438 -0.13 25.83 -8.95
CA LEU A 438 -1.25 26.65 -9.40
C LEU A 438 -0.79 28.06 -9.81
N ILE A 439 0.09 28.67 -9.00
CA ILE A 439 0.67 29.99 -9.33
C ILE A 439 1.50 29.90 -10.61
N ALA A 440 2.34 28.88 -10.74
CA ALA A 440 3.16 28.68 -11.93
C ALA A 440 2.34 28.38 -13.20
N CYS A 441 1.15 27.80 -13.06
CA CYS A 441 0.21 27.60 -14.18
C CYS A 441 -0.54 28.87 -14.58
N ALA A 442 -0.61 29.88 -13.72
CA ALA A 442 -1.29 31.16 -13.98
C ALA A 442 -0.36 32.23 -14.56
N ALA A 443 0.96 32.05 -14.41
CA ALA A 443 2.00 32.91 -14.96
C ALA A 443 2.26 32.63 -16.43
#